data_59542ac04a8259e91b853c2a17e366fb
#
_entry.id   59542ac04a8259e91b853c2a17e366fb
#
_cell.length_a   1.000
_cell.length_b   1.000
_cell.length_c   1.000
_cell.angle_alpha   90.00
_cell.angle_beta   90.00
_cell.angle_gamma   90.00
#
_symmetry.space_group_name_H-M   'P 1'
#
loop_
_entity.id
_entity.type
_entity.pdbx_description
1 polymer ?
#
loop_
_entity_poly.entity_id
_entity_poly.type
_entity_poly.pdbx_seq_one_letter_code
_entity_poly.pdbx_strand_id
1 'polypeptide(L)'
;ESVKSFKMDDDYYYFVVNSSNILDSHTDMHIKGNWEKTVKEQQGKVYLVFDHQLKRSEIIAMKKDVEMFTAEIPFKALGKNYDGNTYCLIYKVKKTAIVNPEAKEWLEAGHDFEASVRMQYMDIDIAIDSTSSDMAKEKTNFDLYFPVIANKEDFEEIDYFWIIKQAKNVMESSLVMFGSNGATGRITENLEPEKST
;
A
#
# COMPACT_ATOMS: atom_id res chain seq x y z
N GLU A 1 5.11 10.81 17.24
CA GLU A 1 4.08 9.83 17.63
C GLU A 1 4.67 8.44 17.44
N SER A 2 4.61 7.59 18.48
CA SER A 2 5.13 6.23 18.42
C SER A 2 4.36 5.41 17.38
N VAL A 3 5.08 4.75 16.49
CA VAL A 3 4.54 3.73 15.57
C VAL A 3 3.71 2.74 16.39
N LYS A 4 2.42 2.64 16.12
CA LYS A 4 1.60 1.61 16.73
C LYS A 4 2.03 0.27 16.12
N SER A 5 2.89 -0.46 16.85
CA SER A 5 3.17 -1.85 16.49
C SER A 5 1.86 -2.63 16.50
N PHE A 6 1.55 -3.32 15.42
CA PHE A 6 0.50 -4.33 15.47
C PHE A 6 1.14 -5.71 15.61
N LYS A 7 0.55 -6.52 16.49
CA LYS A 7 0.98 -7.91 16.67
C LYS A 7 0.28 -8.76 15.61
N MET A 8 1.06 -9.47 14.83
CA MET A 8 0.52 -10.45 13.89
C MET A 8 -0.02 -11.66 14.62
N ASP A 9 -1.11 -12.19 14.09
CA ASP A 9 -1.72 -13.45 14.54
C ASP A 9 -1.39 -14.53 13.50
N ASP A 10 -0.82 -15.64 13.95
CA ASP A 10 -0.35 -16.74 13.09
C ASP A 10 -1.48 -17.41 12.28
N ASP A 11 -2.73 -17.23 12.68
CA ASP A 11 -3.90 -17.72 11.92
C ASP A 11 -4.23 -16.90 10.68
N TYR A 12 -3.55 -15.75 10.46
CA TYR A 12 -3.86 -14.82 9.39
C TYR A 12 -2.68 -14.56 8.46
N TYR A 13 -3.02 -14.22 7.21
CA TYR A 13 -2.12 -13.53 6.30
C TYR A 13 -2.36 -12.02 6.36
N TYR A 14 -1.27 -11.26 6.19
CA TYR A 14 -1.28 -9.80 6.16
C TYR A 14 -0.63 -9.33 4.85
N PHE A 15 -1.40 -8.63 4.03
CA PHE A 15 -0.94 -8.11 2.74
C PHE A 15 -0.98 -6.60 2.74
N VAL A 16 0.18 -5.97 2.57
CA VAL A 16 0.27 -4.55 2.27
C VAL A 16 -0.13 -4.37 0.80
N VAL A 17 -1.25 -3.70 0.57
CA VAL A 17 -1.79 -3.50 -0.78
C VAL A 17 -1.50 -2.11 -1.35
N ASN A 18 -1.07 -1.19 -0.51
CA ASN A 18 -0.55 0.12 -0.89
C ASN A 18 0.29 0.72 0.24
N SER A 19 1.34 1.46 -0.13
CA SER A 19 2.27 2.14 0.76
C SER A 19 2.38 3.61 0.43
N SER A 20 2.61 4.45 1.44
CA SER A 20 2.85 5.88 1.30
C SER A 20 4.33 6.23 1.23
N ASN A 21 4.63 7.48 0.92
CA ASN A 21 5.98 8.06 0.92
C ASN A 21 6.95 7.40 -0.08
N ILE A 22 6.42 6.80 -1.13
CA ILE A 22 7.17 6.38 -2.32
C ILE A 22 6.44 6.87 -3.56
N LEU A 23 7.17 7.02 -4.66
CA LEU A 23 6.59 7.17 -5.98
C LEU A 23 6.32 5.78 -6.58
N ASP A 24 5.13 5.60 -7.10
CA ASP A 24 4.81 4.41 -7.87
C ASP A 24 5.18 4.58 -9.37
N SER A 25 4.90 3.57 -10.17
CA SER A 25 5.22 3.60 -11.61
C SER A 25 4.45 4.67 -12.42
N HIS A 26 3.45 5.31 -11.82
CA HIS A 26 2.66 6.40 -12.41
C HIS A 26 3.05 7.78 -11.87
N THR A 27 4.13 7.85 -11.09
CA THR A 27 4.54 9.05 -10.34
C THR A 27 3.51 9.53 -9.33
N ASP A 28 2.74 8.59 -8.75
CA ASP A 28 1.79 8.86 -7.69
C ASP A 28 2.46 8.66 -6.33
N MET A 29 2.31 9.63 -5.45
CA MET A 29 2.74 9.56 -4.05
C MET A 29 1.52 9.52 -3.15
N HIS A 30 1.28 8.39 -2.52
CA HIS A 30 0.29 8.29 -1.46
C HIS A 30 0.82 8.91 -0.17
N ILE A 31 -0.02 9.65 0.56
CA ILE A 31 0.37 10.26 1.84
C ILE A 31 -0.36 9.61 3.01
N LYS A 32 0.21 9.78 4.22
CA LYS A 32 -0.40 9.28 5.46
C LYS A 32 -1.84 9.78 5.62
N GLY A 33 -2.75 8.87 5.98
CA GLY A 33 -4.17 9.17 6.20
C GLY A 33 -5.07 8.99 4.98
N ASN A 34 -4.50 8.82 3.78
CA ASN A 34 -5.26 8.72 2.53
C ASN A 34 -6.26 7.54 2.47
N TRP A 35 -6.05 6.49 3.28
CA TRP A 35 -6.88 5.28 3.33
C TRP A 35 -7.86 5.22 4.51
N GLU A 36 -7.84 6.16 5.44
CA GLU A 36 -8.68 6.11 6.66
C GLU A 36 -10.17 6.01 6.35
N LYS A 37 -10.63 6.80 5.38
CA LYS A 37 -12.03 6.76 4.95
C LYS A 37 -12.38 5.44 4.26
N THR A 38 -11.47 4.89 3.45
CA THR A 38 -11.65 3.56 2.83
C THR A 38 -11.81 2.48 3.89
N VAL A 39 -10.94 2.42 4.88
CA VAL A 39 -11.03 1.45 5.98
C VAL A 39 -12.39 1.54 6.68
N LYS A 40 -12.88 2.75 6.93
CA LYS A 40 -14.18 2.96 7.57
C LYS A 40 -15.37 2.54 6.70
N GLU A 41 -15.32 2.81 5.39
CA GLU A 41 -16.49 2.70 4.52
C GLU A 41 -16.53 1.44 3.65
N GLN A 42 -15.39 0.77 3.43
CA GLN A 42 -15.26 -0.35 2.50
C GLN A 42 -15.07 -1.72 3.18
N GLN A 43 -15.11 -1.81 4.51
CA GLN A 43 -15.10 -3.10 5.21
C GLN A 43 -16.23 -4.00 4.70
N GLY A 44 -15.90 -5.26 4.39
CA GLY A 44 -16.87 -6.23 3.87
C GLY A 44 -17.38 -5.98 2.46
N LYS A 45 -16.79 -5.04 1.70
CA LYS A 45 -17.23 -4.67 0.35
C LYS A 45 -16.23 -5.00 -0.75
N VAL A 46 -15.00 -5.40 -0.40
CA VAL A 46 -13.89 -5.65 -1.32
C VAL A 46 -13.45 -7.10 -1.27
N TYR A 47 -13.03 -7.63 -2.42
CA TYR A 47 -12.43 -8.96 -2.54
C TYR A 47 -10.90 -8.88 -2.45
N LEU A 48 -10.27 -10.02 -2.15
CA LEU A 48 -8.89 -10.28 -2.53
C LEU A 48 -8.92 -11.21 -3.73
N VAL A 49 -8.24 -10.85 -4.82
CA VAL A 49 -8.24 -11.61 -6.08
C VAL A 49 -6.82 -11.75 -6.64
N PHE A 50 -6.65 -12.49 -7.75
CA PHE A 50 -5.45 -12.46 -8.57
C PHE A 50 -5.58 -11.44 -9.71
N ASP A 51 -4.50 -10.74 -10.04
CA ASP A 51 -4.26 -9.98 -11.27
C ASP A 51 -5.41 -9.05 -11.68
N HIS A 52 -6.09 -8.41 -10.71
CA HIS A 52 -7.26 -7.55 -10.93
C HIS A 52 -8.42 -8.21 -11.69
N GLN A 53 -8.50 -9.55 -11.64
CA GLN A 53 -9.51 -10.32 -12.34
C GLN A 53 -10.71 -10.60 -11.44
N LEU A 54 -11.82 -9.89 -11.64
CA LEU A 54 -13.10 -10.14 -10.95
C LEU A 54 -13.84 -11.34 -11.56
N LYS A 55 -13.13 -12.47 -11.71
CA LYS A 55 -13.67 -13.76 -12.11
C LYS A 55 -13.76 -14.67 -10.90
N ARG A 56 -14.77 -15.56 -10.89
CA ARG A 56 -14.96 -16.48 -9.77
C ARG A 56 -13.75 -17.38 -9.51
N SER A 57 -13.03 -17.77 -10.57
CA SER A 57 -11.79 -18.57 -10.48
C SER A 57 -10.63 -17.82 -9.80
N GLU A 58 -10.61 -16.50 -9.88
CA GLU A 58 -9.50 -15.65 -9.42
C GLU A 58 -9.72 -15.10 -8.00
N ILE A 59 -10.88 -15.37 -7.39
CA ILE A 59 -11.16 -14.90 -6.02
C ILE A 59 -10.31 -15.69 -5.03
N ILE A 60 -9.45 -15.01 -4.28
CA ILE A 60 -8.62 -15.56 -3.21
C ILE A 60 -9.37 -15.55 -1.88
N ALA A 61 -10.00 -14.42 -1.54
CA ALA A 61 -10.83 -14.31 -0.34
C ALA A 61 -12.11 -13.51 -0.62
N MET A 62 -13.19 -13.94 0.03
CA MET A 62 -14.50 -13.31 -0.11
C MET A 62 -14.56 -12.00 0.68
N LYS A 63 -15.43 -11.08 0.25
CA LYS A 63 -15.62 -9.76 0.89
C LYS A 63 -15.76 -9.81 2.40
N LYS A 64 -16.49 -10.78 2.93
CA LYS A 64 -16.75 -10.96 4.37
C LYS A 64 -15.53 -11.43 5.16
N ASP A 65 -14.53 -11.98 4.46
CA ASP A 65 -13.35 -12.60 5.04
C ASP A 65 -12.11 -11.69 4.91
N VAL A 66 -12.27 -10.51 4.31
CA VAL A 66 -11.23 -9.49 4.20
C VAL A 66 -11.47 -8.40 5.26
N GLU A 67 -10.55 -8.30 6.21
CA GLU A 67 -10.48 -7.20 7.16
C GLU A 67 -9.43 -6.20 6.67
N MET A 68 -9.77 -4.90 6.64
CA MET A 68 -8.84 -3.85 6.28
C MET A 68 -8.49 -2.99 7.48
N PHE A 69 -7.24 -2.60 7.58
CA PHE A 69 -6.79 -1.58 8.53
C PHE A 69 -5.59 -0.82 7.97
N THR A 70 -5.21 0.26 8.64
CA THR A 70 -4.01 1.01 8.31
C THR A 70 -3.00 0.91 9.45
N ALA A 71 -1.73 0.81 9.07
CA ALA A 71 -0.63 0.83 10.02
C ALA A 71 0.59 1.52 9.41
N GLU A 72 1.45 2.02 10.27
CA GLU A 72 2.76 2.53 9.90
C GLU A 72 3.79 1.44 10.19
N ILE A 73 4.56 1.05 9.17
CA ILE A 73 5.54 -0.04 9.25
C ILE A 73 6.87 0.39 8.62
N PRO A 74 8.01 -0.17 9.07
CA PRO A 74 9.28 0.07 8.42
C PRO A 74 9.29 -0.44 6.97
N PHE A 75 9.91 0.29 6.04
CA PHE A 75 10.09 -0.21 4.67
C PHE A 75 10.83 -1.55 4.62
N LYS A 76 11.75 -1.78 5.56
CA LYS A 76 12.50 -3.04 5.71
C LYS A 76 11.60 -4.26 5.94
N ALA A 77 10.44 -4.08 6.57
CA ALA A 77 9.45 -5.15 6.77
C ALA A 77 8.80 -5.62 5.46
N LEU A 78 8.94 -4.84 4.39
CA LEU A 78 8.52 -5.16 3.02
C LEU A 78 9.70 -5.56 2.13
N GLY A 79 10.86 -5.86 2.72
CA GLY A 79 12.07 -6.21 1.98
C GLY A 79 12.66 -5.05 1.16
N LYS A 80 12.27 -3.80 1.46
CA LYS A 80 12.77 -2.62 0.74
C LYS A 80 13.91 -1.96 1.51
N ASN A 81 14.96 -1.60 0.79
CA ASN A 81 16.15 -0.96 1.37
C ASN A 81 16.02 0.57 1.41
N TYR A 82 14.87 1.05 1.87
CA TYR A 82 14.63 2.47 2.13
C TYR A 82 14.64 2.72 3.64
N ASP A 83 15.09 3.91 4.02
CA ASP A 83 15.05 4.32 5.42
C ASP A 83 13.65 4.80 5.82
N GLY A 84 13.32 4.66 7.10
CA GLY A 84 12.08 5.15 7.68
C GLY A 84 10.91 4.19 7.55
N ASN A 85 9.72 4.78 7.69
CA ASN A 85 8.45 4.06 7.76
C ASN A 85 7.51 4.49 6.64
N THR A 86 6.61 3.59 6.27
CA THR A 86 5.51 3.83 5.35
C THR A 86 4.18 3.60 6.05
N TYR A 87 3.18 4.43 5.72
CA TYR A 87 1.79 4.23 6.14
C TYR A 87 1.06 3.39 5.09
N CYS A 88 0.53 2.25 5.52
CA CYS A 88 0.02 1.22 4.62
C CYS A 88 -1.47 0.99 4.76
N LEU A 89 -2.12 0.65 3.63
CA LEU A 89 -3.37 -0.09 3.63
C LEU A 89 -3.04 -1.59 3.69
N ILE A 90 -3.56 -2.29 4.70
CA ILE A 90 -3.28 -3.69 4.96
C ILE A 90 -4.57 -4.49 4.90
N TYR A 91 -4.55 -5.60 4.16
CA TYR A 91 -5.56 -6.64 4.16
C TYR A 91 -5.14 -7.75 5.12
N LYS A 92 -6.02 -8.10 6.03
CA LYS A 92 -5.88 -9.24 6.94
C LYS A 92 -6.91 -10.29 6.57
N VAL A 93 -6.45 -11.50 6.28
CA VAL A 93 -7.30 -12.61 5.81
C VAL A 93 -6.95 -13.87 6.58
N LYS A 94 -7.96 -14.52 7.15
CA LYS A 94 -7.75 -15.79 7.86
C LYS A 94 -7.26 -16.87 6.92
N LYS A 95 -6.20 -17.62 7.26
CA LYS A 95 -5.62 -18.66 6.39
C LYS A 95 -6.65 -19.68 5.93
N THR A 96 -7.60 -20.05 6.82
CA THR A 96 -8.71 -20.97 6.50
C THR A 96 -9.80 -20.38 5.62
N ALA A 97 -9.81 -19.07 5.39
CA ALA A 97 -10.78 -18.37 4.54
C ALA A 97 -10.29 -18.17 3.09
N ILE A 98 -9.08 -18.62 2.78
CA ILE A 98 -8.58 -18.66 1.39
C ILE A 98 -9.38 -19.71 0.63
N VAL A 99 -10.12 -19.25 -0.39
CA VAL A 99 -11.03 -20.11 -1.19
C VAL A 99 -10.40 -20.57 -2.50
N ASN A 100 -9.31 -19.92 -2.96
CA ASN A 100 -8.59 -20.30 -4.16
C ASN A 100 -7.52 -21.34 -3.82
N PRO A 101 -7.57 -22.57 -4.38
CA PRO A 101 -6.60 -23.63 -4.07
C PRO A 101 -5.17 -23.29 -4.47
N GLU A 102 -4.99 -22.64 -5.62
CA GLU A 102 -3.66 -22.22 -6.10
C GLU A 102 -3.06 -21.17 -5.18
N ALA A 103 -3.84 -20.14 -4.82
CA ALA A 103 -3.39 -19.13 -3.87
C ALA A 103 -3.00 -19.76 -2.52
N LYS A 104 -3.79 -20.73 -2.05
CA LYS A 104 -3.51 -21.42 -0.80
C LYS A 104 -2.17 -22.17 -0.87
N GLU A 105 -1.96 -22.96 -1.91
CA GLU A 105 -0.73 -23.71 -2.14
C GLU A 105 0.49 -22.79 -2.19
N TRP A 106 0.42 -21.71 -2.97
CA TRP A 106 1.51 -20.75 -3.13
C TRP A 106 1.84 -19.99 -1.84
N LEU A 107 0.82 -19.58 -1.09
CA LEU A 107 1.02 -18.91 0.19
C LEU A 107 1.57 -19.84 1.27
N GLU A 108 1.14 -21.11 1.31
CA GLU A 108 1.65 -22.14 2.22
C GLU A 108 3.10 -22.53 1.87
N ALA A 109 3.44 -22.59 0.58
CA ALA A 109 4.80 -22.80 0.09
C ALA A 109 5.76 -21.64 0.35
N GLY A 110 5.24 -20.49 0.78
CA GLY A 110 6.04 -19.30 1.08
C GLY A 110 6.45 -18.49 -0.13
N HIS A 111 5.78 -18.64 -1.27
CA HIS A 111 6.04 -17.81 -2.45
C HIS A 111 5.65 -16.36 -2.20
N ASP A 112 6.46 -15.46 -2.74
CA ASP A 112 6.22 -14.03 -2.65
C ASP A 112 5.28 -13.55 -3.75
N PHE A 113 4.48 -12.55 -3.38
CA PHE A 113 3.64 -11.78 -4.28
C PHE A 113 3.83 -10.31 -3.95
N GLU A 114 3.76 -9.48 -4.94
CA GLU A 114 3.40 -8.09 -4.73
C GLU A 114 1.88 -7.96 -4.61
N ALA A 115 1.43 -6.80 -4.22
CA ALA A 115 0.01 -6.53 -4.12
C ALA A 115 -0.32 -5.19 -4.80
N SER A 116 -1.56 -5.07 -5.22
CA SER A 116 -2.06 -3.87 -5.89
C SER A 116 -3.49 -3.62 -5.46
N VAL A 117 -3.90 -2.36 -5.44
CA VAL A 117 -5.25 -1.95 -5.05
C VAL A 117 -5.96 -1.29 -6.23
N ARG A 118 -7.19 -1.74 -6.52
CA ARG A 118 -8.08 -0.99 -7.41
C ARG A 118 -8.67 0.18 -6.65
N MET A 119 -8.44 1.40 -7.11
CA MET A 119 -8.85 2.59 -6.39
C MET A 119 -9.45 3.66 -7.30
N GLN A 120 -10.18 4.56 -6.66
CA GLN A 120 -10.57 5.86 -7.20
C GLN A 120 -9.82 6.94 -6.42
N TYR A 121 -9.23 7.88 -7.10
CA TYR A 121 -8.69 9.09 -6.48
C TYR A 121 -9.85 10.00 -6.10
N MET A 122 -9.92 10.35 -4.82
CA MET A 122 -10.99 11.17 -4.26
C MET A 122 -10.55 12.60 -4.00
N ASP A 123 -9.27 12.78 -3.64
CA ASP A 123 -8.61 14.07 -3.45
C ASP A 123 -7.16 13.91 -3.86
N ILE A 124 -6.76 14.67 -4.88
CA ILE A 124 -5.40 14.69 -5.42
C ILE A 124 -4.92 16.13 -5.52
N ASP A 125 -3.63 16.30 -5.45
CA ASP A 125 -2.95 17.54 -5.75
C ASP A 125 -1.72 17.22 -6.62
N ILE A 126 -1.06 18.24 -7.14
CA ILE A 126 0.17 18.08 -7.91
C ILE A 126 1.31 18.83 -7.25
N ALA A 127 2.50 18.28 -7.31
CA ALA A 127 3.76 18.88 -6.93
C ALA A 127 4.60 19.09 -8.19
N ILE A 128 5.15 20.27 -8.39
CA ILE A 128 5.97 20.59 -9.57
C ILE A 128 7.18 21.41 -9.12
N ASP A 129 8.39 21.01 -9.55
CA ASP A 129 9.60 21.80 -9.36
C ASP A 129 9.67 22.92 -10.42
N SER A 130 9.16 24.09 -10.07
CA SER A 130 9.06 25.21 -10.99
C SER A 130 9.51 26.52 -10.35
N THR A 131 10.14 27.35 -11.15
CA THR A 131 10.50 28.73 -10.78
C THR A 131 9.43 29.77 -11.19
N SER A 132 8.37 29.34 -11.88
CA SER A 132 7.28 30.20 -12.32
C SER A 132 6.40 30.62 -11.16
N SER A 133 6.07 31.90 -11.06
CA SER A 133 5.12 32.45 -10.08
C SER A 133 3.72 31.85 -10.23
N ASP A 134 3.34 31.43 -11.44
CA ASP A 134 2.02 30.84 -11.70
C ASP A 134 1.89 29.42 -11.13
N MET A 135 3.02 28.79 -10.79
CA MET A 135 3.10 27.44 -10.19
C MET A 135 3.54 27.48 -8.72
N ALA A 136 3.33 28.59 -8.02
CA ALA A 136 3.83 28.76 -6.65
C ALA A 136 3.24 27.76 -5.66
N LYS A 137 1.98 27.34 -5.85
CA LYS A 137 1.31 26.30 -5.03
C LYS A 137 1.94 24.94 -5.27
N GLU A 138 2.13 24.57 -6.52
CA GLU A 138 2.70 23.30 -6.96
C GLU A 138 4.15 23.17 -6.49
N LYS A 139 4.91 24.27 -6.55
CA LYS A 139 6.27 24.35 -5.99
C LYS A 139 6.27 24.19 -4.47
N THR A 140 5.34 24.80 -3.78
CA THR A 140 5.18 24.61 -2.32
C THR A 140 4.91 23.15 -1.98
N ASN A 141 4.05 22.48 -2.74
CA ASN A 141 3.79 21.05 -2.61
C ASN A 141 5.07 20.22 -2.85
N PHE A 142 5.82 20.55 -3.89
CA PHE A 142 7.08 19.87 -4.22
C PHE A 142 8.08 19.97 -3.06
N ASP A 143 8.32 21.18 -2.57
CA ASP A 143 9.25 21.41 -1.45
C ASP A 143 8.82 20.71 -0.15
N LEU A 144 7.51 20.52 0.05
CA LEU A 144 6.97 19.84 1.23
C LEU A 144 7.11 18.31 1.14
N TYR A 145 6.81 17.72 -0.01
CA TYR A 145 6.67 16.27 -0.15
C TYR A 145 7.89 15.58 -0.75
N PHE A 146 8.64 16.22 -1.62
CA PHE A 146 9.84 15.64 -2.23
C PHE A 146 10.86 15.10 -1.20
N PRO A 147 11.15 15.80 -0.08
CA PRO A 147 12.11 15.30 0.90
C PRO A 147 11.73 13.96 1.54
N VAL A 148 10.43 13.64 1.63
CA VAL A 148 9.93 12.42 2.30
C VAL A 148 9.71 11.25 1.33
N ILE A 149 10.00 11.40 0.03
CA ILE A 149 9.97 10.31 -0.94
C ILE A 149 11.15 9.39 -0.65
N ALA A 150 10.86 8.16 -0.22
CA ALA A 150 11.89 7.22 0.21
C ALA A 150 12.67 6.61 -0.96
N ASN A 151 12.05 6.46 -2.12
CA ASN A 151 12.64 5.86 -3.34
C ASN A 151 13.03 6.88 -4.41
N LYS A 152 13.26 8.12 -4.05
CA LYS A 152 13.61 9.16 -5.03
C LYS A 152 14.90 8.88 -5.81
N GLU A 153 15.82 8.13 -5.23
CA GLU A 153 17.07 7.73 -5.88
C GLU A 153 16.88 6.67 -6.99
N ASP A 154 15.69 6.06 -7.07
CA ASP A 154 15.35 5.10 -8.13
C ASP A 154 14.97 5.81 -9.46
N PHE A 155 14.87 7.14 -9.43
CA PHE A 155 14.49 7.98 -10.57
C PHE A 155 15.66 8.87 -10.99
N GLU A 156 15.89 9.00 -12.31
CA GLU A 156 16.95 9.88 -12.84
C GLU A 156 16.62 11.35 -12.57
N GLU A 157 15.35 11.72 -12.71
CA GLU A 157 14.86 13.08 -12.52
C GLU A 157 13.39 13.06 -12.06
N ILE A 158 13.04 13.92 -11.12
CA ILE A 158 11.67 14.08 -10.62
C ILE A 158 11.33 15.56 -10.69
N ASP A 159 10.67 15.97 -11.76
CA ASP A 159 10.21 17.35 -11.96
C ASP A 159 8.82 17.57 -11.41
N TYR A 160 8.02 16.52 -11.33
CA TYR A 160 6.66 16.56 -10.80
C TYR A 160 6.22 15.19 -10.30
N PHE A 161 5.19 15.20 -9.45
CA PHE A 161 4.47 14.01 -9.01
C PHE A 161 3.06 14.36 -8.52
N TRP A 162 2.18 13.36 -8.52
CA TRP A 162 0.85 13.50 -7.98
C TRP A 162 0.83 13.15 -6.48
N ILE A 163 0.10 13.94 -5.71
CA ILE A 163 -0.09 13.73 -4.27
C ILE A 163 -1.48 13.17 -4.06
N ILE A 164 -1.57 11.90 -3.66
CA ILE A 164 -2.84 11.22 -3.42
C ILE A 164 -3.23 11.42 -1.95
N LYS A 165 -4.06 12.43 -1.70
CA LYS A 165 -4.48 12.85 -0.35
C LYS A 165 -5.63 12.02 0.18
N GLN A 166 -6.49 11.50 -0.72
CA GLN A 166 -7.54 10.56 -0.39
C GLN A 166 -7.80 9.62 -1.56
N ALA A 167 -7.80 8.32 -1.28
CA ALA A 167 -8.18 7.28 -2.23
C ALA A 167 -9.29 6.40 -1.66
N LYS A 168 -10.09 5.80 -2.54
CA LYS A 168 -11.13 4.83 -2.19
C LYS A 168 -10.82 3.51 -2.87
N ASN A 169 -10.62 2.46 -2.07
CA ASN A 169 -10.55 1.11 -2.60
C ASN A 169 -11.93 0.71 -3.14
N VAL A 170 -11.96 0.24 -4.36
CA VAL A 170 -13.20 -0.16 -5.04
C VAL A 170 -13.09 -1.59 -5.55
N MET A 171 -14.09 -2.41 -5.24
CA MET A 171 -14.25 -3.80 -5.68
C MET A 171 -13.23 -4.78 -5.08
N GLU A 172 -11.90 -4.52 -5.18
CA GLU A 172 -10.89 -5.50 -4.82
C GLU A 172 -9.51 -4.88 -4.54
N SER A 173 -8.63 -5.68 -3.94
CA SER A 173 -7.19 -5.61 -4.11
C SER A 173 -6.69 -6.97 -4.60
N SER A 174 -5.51 -6.97 -5.23
CA SER A 174 -4.99 -8.16 -5.90
C SER A 174 -3.63 -8.56 -5.38
N LEU A 175 -3.38 -9.87 -5.35
CA LEU A 175 -2.03 -10.39 -5.40
C LEU A 175 -1.60 -10.41 -6.87
N VAL A 176 -0.44 -9.86 -7.16
CA VAL A 176 0.11 -9.68 -8.51
C VAL A 176 1.58 -10.05 -8.52
N MET A 177 2.13 -10.33 -9.70
CA MET A 177 3.57 -10.56 -9.84
C MET A 177 4.34 -9.24 -9.78
N PHE A 178 3.76 -8.14 -10.31
CA PHE A 178 4.34 -6.80 -10.29
C PHE A 178 3.25 -5.77 -10.05
N GLY A 179 3.36 -5.04 -8.95
CA GLY A 179 2.46 -3.92 -8.61
C GLY A 179 3.04 -2.58 -9.06
N SER A 180 2.18 -1.59 -9.28
CA SER A 180 2.62 -0.20 -9.55
C SER A 180 3.31 0.42 -8.34
N ASN A 181 2.82 0.13 -7.13
CA ASN A 181 3.43 0.56 -5.88
C ASN A 181 4.46 -0.48 -5.44
N GLY A 182 5.74 -0.13 -5.56
CA GLY A 182 6.85 -1.06 -5.34
C GLY A 182 7.08 -1.50 -3.89
N ALA A 183 6.36 -0.95 -2.90
CA ALA A 183 6.48 -1.33 -1.49
C ALA A 183 5.19 -2.01 -0.98
N THR A 184 4.85 -3.13 -1.61
CA THR A 184 3.68 -3.97 -1.29
C THR A 184 4.09 -5.42 -1.11
N GLY A 185 3.16 -6.26 -0.66
CA GLY A 185 3.38 -7.69 -0.50
C GLY A 185 3.00 -8.22 0.87
N ARG A 186 3.37 -9.47 1.13
CA ARG A 186 3.06 -10.14 2.39
C ARG A 186 4.01 -9.73 3.51
N ILE A 187 3.46 -9.40 4.68
CA ILE A 187 4.25 -9.25 5.90
C ILE A 187 4.45 -10.64 6.50
N THR A 188 5.70 -11.03 6.73
CA THR A 188 6.07 -12.37 7.25
C THR A 188 6.63 -12.33 8.66
N GLU A 189 7.07 -11.17 9.15
CA GLU A 189 7.71 -11.01 10.45
C GLU A 189 6.89 -10.10 11.37
N ASN A 190 6.87 -10.39 12.66
CA ASN A 190 6.29 -9.49 13.65
C ASN A 190 7.07 -8.17 13.67
N LEU A 191 6.34 -7.07 13.57
CA LEU A 191 6.91 -5.73 13.61
C LEU A 191 7.12 -5.33 15.07
N GLU A 192 8.31 -5.60 15.61
CA GLU A 192 8.71 -5.07 16.91
C GLU A 192 9.03 -3.57 16.77
N PRO A 193 8.62 -2.72 17.73
CA PRO A 193 9.05 -1.33 17.73
C PRO A 193 10.58 -1.29 17.90
N GLU A 194 11.25 -0.50 17.05
CA GLU A 194 12.67 -0.21 17.27
C GLU A 194 12.85 0.28 18.72
N LYS A 195 13.67 -0.44 19.49
CA LYS A 195 14.05 0.04 20.83
C LYS A 195 14.85 1.32 20.60
N SER A 196 14.27 2.46 21.00
CA SER A 196 15.00 3.71 21.04
C SER A 196 16.23 3.54 21.94
N THR A 197 17.40 3.51 21.32
CA THR A 197 18.70 3.62 21.98
C THR A 197 18.95 5.03 22.45
#